data_8a5d970a7289710af043a2ead55fb75c
#
_entry.id   8a5d970a7289710af043a2ead55fb75c
#
_cell.length_a   1.000
_cell.length_b   1.000
_cell.length_c   1.000
_cell.angle_alpha   90.00
_cell.angle_beta   90.00
_cell.angle_gamma   90.00
#
_symmetry.space_group_name_H-M   'P 1'
#
loop_
_entity.id
_entity.type
_entity.pdbx_description
1 polymer ?
#
loop_
_entity_poly.entity_id
_entity_poly.type
_entity_poly.pdbx_seq_one_letter_code
_entity_poly.pdbx_strand_id
1 'polypeptide(L)'
;MEDIMKYDYLIVGAGLFGAVFARQATDAGKKCLVIDKRAHIAGNVFTERLEGINVHRYGAHIFHTNNAKVWAYVNRFAAFNRFTNSPVANYKGELYSLPFNMYTFNKMWGVVTPQEAAQRIEEQRRAAGITNPSNLEEQAISLVGTDIYEKLVKGYTQKQWGRPCSELPAFIIKRLPVRLTFDNNYFNALYQGIPIGGYTKMVEEMLSGIEVRLNEDYLSDKKMYDDIAEKIIYTGPIDAYFDYSEGYLEYRSVRFENETLDIPNFQGNAAVNYTDSETPWTRIIEHKWFEFGRDEDGNDLPKTVISREYSSEWKPGDEPYYPVNDEKNGRLYEKYAALAGNEGNVLFGGRLGEYKYYDMDAVIARALEVSGAELGL
;
A
#
# COMPACT_ATOMS: atom_id res chain seq x y z
N MET A 1 -9.85 27.58 -37.31
CA MET A 1 -9.20 27.21 -36.07
C MET A 1 -9.52 25.73 -35.93
N GLU A 2 -8.57 24.88 -36.31
CA GLU A 2 -8.71 23.43 -36.17
C GLU A 2 -8.78 23.07 -34.68
N ASP A 3 -9.60 22.09 -34.37
CA ASP A 3 -9.82 21.57 -33.02
C ASP A 3 -8.47 21.28 -32.32
N ILE A 4 -8.18 22.07 -31.28
CA ILE A 4 -6.94 21.96 -30.51
C ILE A 4 -6.97 20.67 -29.64
N MET A 5 -8.14 20.09 -29.42
CA MET A 5 -8.31 18.86 -28.66
C MET A 5 -7.69 17.65 -29.36
N LYS A 6 -6.59 17.17 -28.82
CA LYS A 6 -5.79 16.09 -29.38
C LYS A 6 -6.14 14.73 -28.82
N TYR A 7 -6.74 14.68 -27.60
CA TYR A 7 -7.06 13.46 -26.86
C TYR A 7 -8.49 13.48 -26.34
N ASP A 8 -9.14 12.30 -26.28
CA ASP A 8 -10.41 12.13 -25.57
C ASP A 8 -10.19 12.25 -24.06
N TYR A 9 -9.09 11.65 -23.55
CA TYR A 9 -8.76 11.67 -22.14
C TYR A 9 -7.30 12.03 -21.90
N LEU A 10 -7.07 12.95 -20.94
CA LEU A 10 -5.78 13.13 -20.26
C LEU A 10 -5.85 12.46 -18.89
N ILE A 11 -4.96 11.52 -18.64
CA ILE A 11 -4.85 10.82 -17.37
C ILE A 11 -3.66 11.37 -16.60
N VAL A 12 -3.91 12.02 -15.48
CA VAL A 12 -2.89 12.59 -14.59
C VAL A 12 -2.55 11.59 -13.50
N GLY A 13 -1.38 10.99 -13.63
CA GLY A 13 -0.85 9.93 -12.77
C GLY A 13 -0.81 8.56 -13.45
N ALA A 14 0.41 8.04 -13.64
CA ALA A 14 0.69 6.74 -14.25
C ALA A 14 0.71 5.58 -13.23
N GLY A 15 0.02 5.73 -12.09
CA GLY A 15 -0.18 4.67 -11.10
C GLY A 15 -1.26 3.67 -11.54
N LEU A 16 -1.60 2.70 -10.66
CA LEU A 16 -2.56 1.63 -10.99
C LEU A 16 -3.91 2.16 -11.44
N PHE A 17 -4.47 3.19 -10.79
CA PHE A 17 -5.76 3.74 -11.20
C PHE A 17 -5.70 4.32 -12.62
N GLY A 18 -4.71 5.18 -12.88
CA GLY A 18 -4.56 5.82 -14.19
C GLY A 18 -4.25 4.82 -15.29
N ALA A 19 -3.38 3.84 -15.04
CA ALA A 19 -3.06 2.80 -16.03
C ALA A 19 -4.26 1.93 -16.39
N VAL A 20 -5.08 1.55 -15.40
CA VAL A 20 -6.31 0.77 -15.64
C VAL A 20 -7.33 1.59 -16.43
N PHE A 21 -7.56 2.85 -16.04
CA PHE A 21 -8.50 3.73 -16.76
C PHE A 21 -8.04 3.94 -18.21
N ALA A 22 -6.75 4.28 -18.41
CA ALA A 22 -6.18 4.50 -19.75
C ALA A 22 -6.33 3.25 -20.64
N ARG A 23 -6.08 2.05 -20.08
CA ARG A 23 -6.25 0.78 -20.80
C ARG A 23 -7.71 0.53 -21.20
N GLN A 24 -8.67 0.73 -20.28
CA GLN A 24 -10.10 0.56 -20.56
C GLN A 24 -10.57 1.56 -21.66
N ALA A 25 -10.16 2.82 -21.53
CA ALA A 25 -10.51 3.83 -22.53
C ALA A 25 -9.91 3.53 -23.91
N THR A 26 -8.64 3.11 -23.96
CA THR A 26 -7.98 2.75 -25.21
C THR A 26 -8.60 1.48 -25.83
N ASP A 27 -8.94 0.47 -25.04
CA ASP A 27 -9.64 -0.72 -25.51
C ASP A 27 -11.04 -0.39 -26.06
N ALA A 28 -11.67 0.70 -25.59
CA ALA A 28 -12.92 1.26 -26.11
C ALA A 28 -12.71 2.23 -27.31
N GLY A 29 -11.52 2.30 -27.88
CA GLY A 29 -11.20 3.11 -29.07
C GLY A 29 -10.96 4.59 -28.79
N LYS A 30 -10.78 4.98 -27.52
CA LYS A 30 -10.49 6.36 -27.11
C LYS A 30 -9.00 6.67 -27.19
N LYS A 31 -8.68 7.91 -27.54
CA LYS A 31 -7.31 8.40 -27.62
C LYS A 31 -6.90 9.02 -26.27
N CYS A 32 -5.92 8.41 -25.63
CA CYS A 32 -5.46 8.77 -24.28
C CYS A 32 -4.03 9.33 -24.29
N LEU A 33 -3.78 10.32 -23.42
CA LEU A 33 -2.46 10.72 -22.98
C LEU A 33 -2.35 10.48 -21.47
N VAL A 34 -1.30 9.81 -21.04
CA VAL A 34 -0.96 9.66 -19.61
C VAL A 34 0.23 10.54 -19.29
N ILE A 35 0.13 11.34 -18.23
CA ILE A 35 1.25 12.14 -17.72
C ILE A 35 1.53 11.79 -16.26
N ASP A 36 2.79 11.87 -15.85
CA ASP A 36 3.18 11.76 -14.44
C ASP A 36 4.30 12.74 -14.12
N LYS A 37 4.20 13.39 -12.94
CA LYS A 37 5.24 14.29 -12.45
C LYS A 37 6.56 13.58 -12.13
N ARG A 38 6.52 12.27 -11.88
CA ARG A 38 7.69 11.42 -11.61
C ARG A 38 8.40 11.03 -12.91
N ALA A 39 9.65 10.60 -12.77
CA ALA A 39 10.46 10.09 -13.87
C ALA A 39 10.16 8.61 -14.22
N HIS A 40 9.10 8.03 -13.66
CA HIS A 40 8.72 6.64 -13.85
C HIS A 40 7.20 6.45 -13.79
N ILE A 41 6.71 5.40 -14.40
CA ILE A 41 5.33 4.92 -14.31
C ILE A 41 5.12 4.09 -13.03
N ALA A 42 3.96 3.48 -12.90
CA ALA A 42 3.55 2.58 -11.83
C ALA A 42 3.30 3.25 -10.46
N GLY A 43 3.50 4.56 -10.32
CA GLY A 43 3.21 5.25 -9.07
C GLY A 43 3.92 4.60 -7.86
N ASN A 44 3.18 4.33 -6.78
CA ASN A 44 3.77 3.72 -5.58
C ASN A 44 4.07 2.22 -5.72
N VAL A 45 3.60 1.55 -6.77
CA VAL A 45 4.00 0.14 -7.02
C VAL A 45 5.24 0.01 -7.90
N PHE A 46 5.92 1.11 -8.19
CA PHE A 46 7.14 1.13 -8.98
C PHE A 46 8.19 0.16 -8.43
N THR A 47 8.66 -0.74 -9.31
CA THR A 47 9.77 -1.64 -9.07
C THR A 47 10.94 -1.27 -9.98
N GLU A 48 12.11 -1.15 -9.40
CA GLU A 48 13.36 -0.90 -10.10
C GLU A 48 14.22 -2.15 -10.13
N ARG A 49 14.82 -2.48 -11.26
CA ARG A 49 15.68 -3.65 -11.36
C ARG A 49 17.12 -3.29 -10.99
N LEU A 50 17.60 -3.82 -9.85
CA LEU A 50 18.97 -3.68 -9.36
C LEU A 50 19.59 -5.05 -9.08
N GLU A 51 20.79 -5.32 -9.59
CA GLU A 51 21.51 -6.60 -9.40
C GLU A 51 20.64 -7.84 -9.75
N GLY A 52 19.75 -7.71 -10.74
CA GLY A 52 18.80 -8.77 -11.08
C GLY A 52 17.56 -8.88 -10.20
N ILE A 53 17.42 -8.03 -9.19
CA ILE A 53 16.33 -8.03 -8.20
C ILE A 53 15.32 -6.93 -8.54
N ASN A 54 14.04 -7.22 -8.49
CA ASN A 54 12.97 -6.23 -8.57
C ASN A 54 12.78 -5.57 -7.21
N VAL A 55 13.30 -4.36 -7.04
CA VAL A 55 13.28 -3.58 -5.80
C VAL A 55 12.00 -2.74 -5.75
N HIS A 56 11.16 -2.97 -4.76
CA HIS A 56 9.95 -2.18 -4.51
C HIS A 56 10.34 -0.85 -3.84
N ARG A 57 10.38 0.25 -4.61
CA ARG A 57 10.96 1.53 -4.16
C ARG A 57 10.12 2.25 -3.11
N TYR A 58 8.82 1.98 -3.06
CA TYR A 58 7.86 2.64 -2.16
C TYR A 58 7.25 1.68 -1.12
N GLY A 59 7.99 0.66 -0.71
CA GLY A 59 7.58 -0.32 0.29
C GLY A 59 7.15 -1.65 -0.29
N ALA A 60 6.98 -2.64 0.59
CA ALA A 60 6.57 -3.98 0.20
C ALA A 60 5.15 -3.97 -0.39
N HIS A 61 5.03 -4.29 -1.65
CA HIS A 61 3.76 -4.46 -2.34
C HIS A 61 3.55 -5.93 -2.68
N ILE A 62 2.55 -6.55 -2.06
CA ILE A 62 2.14 -7.92 -2.33
C ILE A 62 0.70 -7.88 -2.83
N PHE A 63 0.48 -8.32 -4.06
CA PHE A 63 -0.87 -8.36 -4.60
C PHE A 63 -1.67 -9.47 -3.95
N HIS A 64 -2.86 -9.13 -3.46
CA HIS A 64 -3.81 -10.10 -2.90
C HIS A 64 -5.24 -9.61 -3.14
N THR A 65 -6.17 -10.54 -3.37
CA THR A 65 -7.57 -10.21 -3.59
C THR A 65 -8.49 -11.41 -3.41
N ASN A 66 -9.74 -11.14 -3.06
CA ASN A 66 -10.87 -12.09 -3.16
C ASN A 66 -11.73 -11.83 -4.41
N ASN A 67 -11.45 -10.75 -5.15
CA ASN A 67 -12.20 -10.37 -6.33
C ASN A 67 -11.67 -11.09 -7.57
N ALA A 68 -12.38 -12.14 -8.01
CA ALA A 68 -12.02 -12.93 -9.19
C ALA A 68 -11.93 -12.10 -10.48
N LYS A 69 -12.74 -11.02 -10.61
CA LYS A 69 -12.69 -10.14 -11.78
C LYS A 69 -11.39 -9.33 -11.81
N VAL A 70 -10.98 -8.79 -10.66
CA VAL A 70 -9.71 -8.06 -10.53
C VAL A 70 -8.53 -9.01 -10.78
N TRP A 71 -8.58 -10.23 -10.20
CA TRP A 71 -7.54 -11.24 -10.45
C TRP A 71 -7.43 -11.60 -11.93
N ALA A 72 -8.55 -11.86 -12.59
CA ALA A 72 -8.56 -12.13 -14.02
C ALA A 72 -8.06 -10.95 -14.85
N TYR A 73 -8.37 -9.71 -14.44
CA TYR A 73 -7.92 -8.51 -15.12
C TYR A 73 -6.40 -8.35 -15.08
N VAL A 74 -5.78 -8.43 -13.90
CA VAL A 74 -4.33 -8.23 -13.76
C VAL A 74 -3.53 -9.35 -14.44
N ASN A 75 -4.08 -10.57 -14.50
CA ASN A 75 -3.46 -11.69 -15.21
C ASN A 75 -3.48 -11.55 -16.76
N ARG A 76 -4.13 -10.54 -17.31
CA ARG A 76 -3.99 -10.16 -18.72
C ARG A 76 -2.62 -9.54 -19.02
N PHE A 77 -1.97 -8.94 -18.01
CA PHE A 77 -0.77 -8.11 -18.16
C PHE A 77 0.47 -8.69 -17.51
N ALA A 78 0.33 -9.62 -16.58
CA ALA A 78 1.45 -10.33 -15.97
C ALA A 78 1.01 -11.70 -15.45
N ALA A 79 1.91 -12.68 -15.52
CA ALA A 79 1.77 -13.88 -14.72
C ALA A 79 2.21 -13.58 -13.28
N PHE A 80 1.55 -14.21 -12.30
CA PHE A 80 1.90 -14.06 -10.89
C PHE A 80 2.61 -15.30 -10.37
N ASN A 81 3.62 -15.10 -9.54
CA ASN A 81 4.27 -16.19 -8.85
C ASN A 81 3.42 -16.67 -7.66
N ARG A 82 3.90 -17.71 -6.95
CA ARG A 82 3.23 -18.30 -5.79
C ARG A 82 3.64 -17.66 -4.46
N PHE A 83 4.12 -16.42 -4.46
CA PHE A 83 4.58 -15.78 -3.22
C PHE A 83 3.44 -15.71 -2.21
N THR A 84 3.70 -16.22 -1.00
CA THR A 84 2.79 -16.13 0.15
C THR A 84 3.42 -15.23 1.19
N ASN A 85 2.71 -14.16 1.55
CA ASN A 85 3.24 -13.21 2.52
C ASN A 85 3.24 -13.81 3.93
N SER A 86 4.43 -14.10 4.44
CA SER A 86 4.64 -14.69 5.77
C SER A 86 5.67 -13.85 6.54
N PRO A 87 5.32 -12.63 6.97
CA PRO A 87 6.25 -11.75 7.67
C PRO A 87 6.62 -12.31 9.04
N VAL A 88 7.80 -11.90 9.51
CA VAL A 88 8.32 -12.25 10.83
C VAL A 88 8.43 -10.98 11.66
N ALA A 89 8.10 -11.07 12.95
CA ALA A 89 8.39 -10.04 13.93
C ALA A 89 9.70 -10.34 14.65
N ASN A 90 10.57 -9.35 14.76
CA ASN A 90 11.76 -9.36 15.59
C ASN A 90 11.53 -8.43 16.79
N TYR A 91 11.45 -9.00 17.98
CA TYR A 91 11.41 -8.29 19.24
C TYR A 91 12.72 -8.54 19.99
N LYS A 92 13.68 -7.59 19.90
CA LYS A 92 14.98 -7.68 20.60
C LYS A 92 15.73 -8.99 20.37
N GLY A 93 15.67 -9.53 19.14
CA GLY A 93 16.29 -10.80 18.76
C GLY A 93 15.40 -12.03 18.94
N GLU A 94 14.25 -11.93 19.58
CA GLU A 94 13.24 -12.98 19.60
C GLU A 94 12.39 -12.91 18.32
N LEU A 95 12.30 -14.02 17.57
CA LEU A 95 11.55 -14.09 16.33
C LEU A 95 10.18 -14.72 16.55
N TYR A 96 9.15 -14.09 16.00
CA TYR A 96 7.76 -14.53 16.05
C TYR A 96 7.13 -14.53 14.66
N SER A 97 6.28 -15.51 14.36
CA SER A 97 5.48 -15.51 13.14
C SER A 97 4.38 -14.46 13.19
N LEU A 98 4.07 -13.85 12.04
CA LEU A 98 2.91 -13.00 11.83
C LEU A 98 2.03 -13.61 10.71
N PRO A 99 0.69 -13.46 10.80
CA PRO A 99 -0.11 -12.86 11.88
C PRO A 99 0.02 -13.65 13.18
N PHE A 100 -0.55 -13.15 14.29
CA PHE A 100 -0.54 -13.87 15.57
C PHE A 100 -1.26 -15.22 15.44
N ASN A 101 -0.49 -16.30 15.40
CA ASN A 101 -0.96 -17.65 15.12
C ASN A 101 -0.35 -18.67 16.09
N MET A 102 -0.64 -19.94 15.90
CA MET A 102 -0.16 -20.98 16.82
C MET A 102 1.38 -21.07 16.90
N TYR A 103 2.13 -20.72 15.85
CA TYR A 103 3.60 -20.61 15.94
C TYR A 103 4.02 -19.45 16.86
N THR A 104 3.32 -18.30 16.79
CA THR A 104 3.54 -17.16 17.68
C THR A 104 3.29 -17.56 19.14
N PHE A 105 2.16 -18.22 19.41
CA PHE A 105 1.76 -18.61 20.77
C PHE A 105 2.64 -19.74 21.33
N ASN A 106 3.02 -20.70 20.51
CA ASN A 106 3.97 -21.73 20.91
C ASN A 106 5.33 -21.11 21.27
N LYS A 107 5.87 -20.20 20.44
CA LYS A 107 7.13 -19.50 20.72
C LYS A 107 7.06 -18.65 22.00
N MET A 108 5.93 -17.99 22.25
CA MET A 108 5.74 -17.06 23.37
C MET A 108 5.47 -17.77 24.69
N TRP A 109 4.65 -18.84 24.68
CA TRP A 109 4.11 -19.48 25.90
C TRP A 109 4.37 -20.98 25.98
N GLY A 110 4.91 -21.62 24.95
CA GLY A 110 5.11 -23.07 24.93
C GLY A 110 3.83 -23.89 24.72
N VAL A 111 2.70 -23.24 24.44
CA VAL A 111 1.40 -23.92 24.20
C VAL A 111 1.44 -24.70 22.90
N VAL A 112 0.74 -25.82 22.82
CA VAL A 112 0.73 -26.69 21.65
C VAL A 112 -0.66 -26.85 21.04
N THR A 113 -1.72 -26.53 21.79
CA THR A 113 -3.10 -26.65 21.31
C THR A 113 -3.79 -25.30 21.18
N PRO A 114 -4.76 -25.16 20.26
CA PRO A 114 -5.59 -23.98 20.16
C PRO A 114 -6.32 -23.61 21.46
N GLN A 115 -6.73 -24.61 22.22
CA GLN A 115 -7.43 -24.42 23.50
C GLN A 115 -6.50 -23.78 24.53
N GLU A 116 -5.27 -24.25 24.69
CA GLU A 116 -4.27 -23.66 25.60
C GLU A 116 -3.95 -22.22 25.21
N ALA A 117 -3.78 -21.94 23.92
CA ALA A 117 -3.52 -20.59 23.43
C ALA A 117 -4.70 -19.65 23.72
N ALA A 118 -5.94 -20.08 23.43
CA ALA A 118 -7.15 -19.30 23.73
C ALA A 118 -7.30 -19.03 25.23
N GLN A 119 -7.06 -20.03 26.07
CA GLN A 119 -7.09 -19.91 27.52
C GLN A 119 -6.05 -18.87 28.01
N ARG A 120 -4.83 -18.94 27.49
CA ARG A 120 -3.75 -18.01 27.89
C ARG A 120 -4.08 -16.56 27.53
N ILE A 121 -4.63 -16.31 26.34
CA ILE A 121 -5.10 -14.99 25.93
C ILE A 121 -6.19 -14.50 26.86
N GLU A 122 -7.18 -15.35 27.14
CA GLU A 122 -8.32 -14.98 27.97
C GLU A 122 -7.93 -14.72 29.45
N GLU A 123 -6.98 -15.47 30.00
CA GLU A 123 -6.41 -15.24 31.32
C GLU A 123 -5.79 -13.83 31.44
N GLN A 124 -5.01 -13.43 30.42
CA GLN A 124 -4.38 -12.10 30.39
C GLN A 124 -5.39 -10.97 30.20
N ARG A 125 -6.40 -11.17 29.35
CA ARG A 125 -7.50 -10.21 29.18
C ARG A 125 -8.28 -10.00 30.47
N ARG A 126 -8.60 -11.05 31.18
CA ARG A 126 -9.27 -10.99 32.50
C ARG A 126 -8.40 -10.32 33.55
N ALA A 127 -7.10 -10.65 33.59
CA ALA A 127 -6.16 -10.04 34.52
C ALA A 127 -6.02 -8.53 34.31
N ALA A 128 -6.09 -8.08 33.07
CA ALA A 128 -6.08 -6.64 32.73
C ALA A 128 -7.37 -5.90 33.16
N GLY A 129 -8.50 -6.61 33.26
CA GLY A 129 -9.77 -6.05 33.76
C GLY A 129 -10.36 -4.91 32.92
N ILE A 130 -9.97 -4.79 31.64
CA ILE A 130 -10.40 -3.69 30.77
C ILE A 130 -11.76 -4.04 30.15
N THR A 131 -12.80 -3.27 30.52
CA THR A 131 -14.16 -3.45 29.99
C THR A 131 -14.52 -2.42 28.92
N ASN A 132 -14.05 -1.18 29.08
CA ASN A 132 -14.29 -0.08 28.12
C ASN A 132 -12.96 0.60 27.81
N PRO A 133 -12.23 0.14 26.80
CA PRO A 133 -10.92 0.71 26.46
C PRO A 133 -11.03 2.16 26.01
N SER A 134 -10.26 3.04 26.65
CA SER A 134 -10.24 4.48 26.42
C SER A 134 -9.17 4.91 25.40
N ASN A 135 -8.17 4.07 25.20
CA ASN A 135 -7.03 4.34 24.34
C ASN A 135 -6.57 3.06 23.61
N LEU A 136 -5.60 3.20 22.70
CA LEU A 136 -5.10 2.12 21.87
C LEU A 136 -4.44 0.99 22.69
N GLU A 137 -3.71 1.32 23.76
CA GLU A 137 -3.08 0.33 24.67
C GLU A 137 -4.14 -0.58 25.28
N GLU A 138 -5.14 0.01 25.93
CA GLU A 138 -6.24 -0.72 26.54
C GLU A 138 -7.03 -1.54 25.52
N GLN A 139 -7.27 -0.98 24.35
CA GLN A 139 -7.94 -1.68 23.25
C GLN A 139 -7.13 -2.90 22.80
N ALA A 140 -5.82 -2.75 22.56
CA ALA A 140 -4.97 -3.86 22.15
C ALA A 140 -4.90 -4.97 23.20
N ILE A 141 -4.67 -4.62 24.48
CA ILE A 141 -4.63 -5.59 25.57
C ILE A 141 -5.97 -6.33 25.71
N SER A 142 -7.10 -5.62 25.57
CA SER A 142 -8.43 -6.24 25.60
C SER A 142 -8.69 -7.22 24.46
N LEU A 143 -7.97 -7.09 23.36
CA LEU A 143 -8.09 -7.98 22.19
C LEU A 143 -7.17 -9.19 22.26
N VAL A 144 -5.89 -8.99 22.62
CA VAL A 144 -4.84 -10.02 22.43
C VAL A 144 -4.09 -10.37 23.73
N GLY A 145 -4.34 -9.69 24.82
CA GLY A 145 -3.62 -9.85 26.08
C GLY A 145 -2.32 -9.04 26.16
N THR A 146 -1.74 -9.00 27.36
CA THR A 146 -0.60 -8.12 27.67
C THR A 146 0.69 -8.55 26.95
N ASP A 147 1.01 -9.86 26.91
CA ASP A 147 2.28 -10.33 26.36
C ASP A 147 2.41 -10.03 24.85
N ILE A 148 1.32 -10.25 24.09
CA ILE A 148 1.28 -9.95 22.65
C ILE A 148 1.36 -8.43 22.44
N TYR A 149 0.62 -7.65 23.23
CA TYR A 149 0.68 -6.20 23.16
C TYR A 149 2.10 -5.69 23.40
N GLU A 150 2.74 -6.05 24.51
CA GLU A 150 4.06 -5.54 24.89
C GLU A 150 5.15 -5.91 23.88
N LYS A 151 5.16 -7.16 23.38
CA LYS A 151 6.21 -7.64 22.47
C LYS A 151 5.95 -7.31 20.99
N LEU A 152 4.70 -7.36 20.53
CA LEU A 152 4.44 -7.37 19.10
C LEU A 152 3.63 -6.18 18.58
N VAL A 153 3.00 -5.39 19.47
CA VAL A 153 2.14 -4.26 19.07
C VAL A 153 2.72 -2.93 19.50
N LYS A 154 3.06 -2.79 20.78
CA LYS A 154 3.40 -1.52 21.43
C LYS A 154 4.50 -0.73 20.72
N GLY A 155 5.71 -1.26 20.65
CA GLY A 155 6.86 -0.54 20.10
C GLY A 155 6.71 -0.27 18.60
N TYR A 156 6.13 -1.21 17.84
CA TYR A 156 5.82 -1.02 16.43
C TYR A 156 4.84 0.13 16.22
N THR A 157 3.75 0.15 16.98
CA THR A 157 2.73 1.20 16.90
C THR A 157 3.27 2.56 17.34
N GLN A 158 4.07 2.61 18.40
CA GLN A 158 4.72 3.84 18.86
C GLN A 158 5.62 4.44 17.78
N LYS A 159 6.41 3.62 17.08
CA LYS A 159 7.23 4.08 15.95
C LYS A 159 6.39 4.60 14.79
N GLN A 160 5.28 3.90 14.49
CA GLN A 160 4.39 4.34 13.42
C GLN A 160 3.71 5.69 13.72
N TRP A 161 3.35 5.94 14.99
CA TRP A 161 2.55 7.10 15.35
C TRP A 161 3.36 8.22 16.02
N GLY A 162 4.61 7.97 16.38
CA GLY A 162 5.44 8.93 17.09
C GLY A 162 4.95 9.29 18.50
N ARG A 163 4.00 8.50 19.05
CA ARG A 163 3.35 8.74 20.36
C ARG A 163 3.19 7.46 21.15
N PRO A 164 3.11 7.53 22.50
CA PRO A 164 2.74 6.41 23.34
C PRO A 164 1.34 5.86 22.95
N CYS A 165 1.17 4.54 23.03
CA CYS A 165 -0.11 3.89 22.72
C CYS A 165 -1.24 4.35 23.65
N SER A 166 -0.93 4.73 24.90
CA SER A 166 -1.88 5.29 25.87
C SER A 166 -2.44 6.67 25.49
N GLU A 167 -1.79 7.39 24.58
CA GLU A 167 -2.25 8.70 24.07
C GLU A 167 -2.99 8.59 22.73
N LEU A 168 -3.00 7.40 22.14
CA LEU A 168 -3.65 7.17 20.86
C LEU A 168 -5.09 6.69 21.05
N PRO A 169 -6.05 7.14 20.19
CA PRO A 169 -7.43 6.70 20.29
C PRO A 169 -7.61 5.19 20.06
N ALA A 170 -8.51 4.58 20.82
CA ALA A 170 -8.81 3.14 20.76
C ALA A 170 -9.26 2.69 19.35
N PHE A 171 -9.96 3.53 18.58
CA PHE A 171 -10.48 3.18 17.27
C PHE A 171 -9.39 2.90 16.21
N ILE A 172 -8.14 3.30 16.44
CA ILE A 172 -7.00 3.01 15.55
C ILE A 172 -6.81 1.51 15.39
N ILE A 173 -7.02 0.74 16.47
CA ILE A 173 -7.00 -0.72 16.44
C ILE A 173 -8.40 -1.26 16.71
N LYS A 174 -9.18 -1.43 15.64
CA LYS A 174 -10.52 -2.02 15.76
C LYS A 174 -10.48 -3.53 16.01
N ARG A 175 -9.46 -4.20 15.50
CA ARG A 175 -9.23 -5.65 15.64
C ARG A 175 -7.76 -5.97 15.47
N LEU A 176 -7.29 -6.96 16.21
CA LEU A 176 -6.01 -7.62 15.99
C LEU A 176 -6.33 -9.08 15.67
N PRO A 177 -6.02 -9.57 14.47
CA PRO A 177 -6.41 -10.92 14.08
C PRO A 177 -5.58 -11.95 14.86
N VAL A 178 -6.26 -12.76 15.65
CA VAL A 178 -5.73 -13.93 16.33
C VAL A 178 -6.17 -15.17 15.54
N ARG A 179 -5.23 -16.02 15.16
CA ARG A 179 -5.51 -17.26 14.44
C ARG A 179 -5.09 -18.46 15.28
N LEU A 180 -6.05 -19.27 15.67
CA LEU A 180 -5.80 -20.52 16.41
C LEU A 180 -5.47 -21.68 15.45
N THR A 181 -4.64 -21.40 14.45
CA THR A 181 -4.17 -22.33 13.42
C THR A 181 -2.68 -22.14 13.16
N PHE A 182 -2.01 -23.14 12.61
CA PHE A 182 -0.60 -23.07 12.17
C PHE A 182 -0.52 -22.54 10.74
N ASP A 183 -1.07 -21.34 10.50
CA ASP A 183 -1.08 -20.70 9.19
C ASP A 183 -0.31 -19.39 9.24
N ASN A 184 0.82 -19.32 8.54
CA ASN A 184 1.67 -18.13 8.44
C ASN A 184 1.28 -17.21 7.29
N ASN A 185 0.28 -17.55 6.47
CA ASN A 185 -0.17 -16.65 5.43
C ASN A 185 -0.82 -15.41 6.05
N TYR A 186 -0.20 -14.24 5.84
CA TYR A 186 -0.68 -13.00 6.44
C TYR A 186 -2.07 -12.59 5.93
N PHE A 187 -2.35 -12.83 4.66
CA PHE A 187 -3.63 -12.51 4.04
C PHE A 187 -4.60 -13.68 4.07
N ASN A 188 -5.91 -13.36 4.13
CA ASN A 188 -6.99 -14.33 3.97
C ASN A 188 -7.56 -14.34 2.54
N ALA A 189 -6.82 -13.76 1.59
CA ALA A 189 -7.26 -13.65 0.21
C ALA A 189 -7.11 -14.99 -0.52
N LEU A 190 -8.05 -15.28 -1.43
CA LEU A 190 -8.02 -16.47 -2.28
C LEU A 190 -6.86 -16.44 -3.30
N TYR A 191 -6.52 -15.23 -3.74
CA TYR A 191 -5.46 -15.00 -4.73
C TYR A 191 -4.42 -14.08 -4.13
N GLN A 192 -3.16 -14.44 -4.28
CA GLN A 192 -2.03 -13.58 -3.94
C GLN A 192 -0.78 -13.97 -4.74
N GLY A 193 0.16 -13.06 -4.86
CA GLY A 193 1.43 -13.28 -5.54
C GLY A 193 2.13 -11.98 -5.88
N ILE A 194 3.28 -12.11 -6.52
CA ILE A 194 4.04 -11.00 -7.08
C ILE A 194 4.04 -11.17 -8.61
N PRO A 195 3.80 -10.11 -9.40
CA PRO A 195 3.90 -10.20 -10.85
C PRO A 195 5.33 -10.53 -11.25
N ILE A 196 5.51 -11.56 -12.08
CA ILE A 196 6.82 -11.98 -12.59
C ILE A 196 7.40 -10.86 -13.46
N GLY A 197 8.60 -10.42 -13.10
CA GLY A 197 9.26 -9.27 -13.72
C GLY A 197 8.93 -7.92 -13.05
N GLY A 198 8.17 -7.92 -11.96
CA GLY A 198 7.85 -6.74 -11.16
C GLY A 198 6.61 -5.97 -11.61
N TYR A 199 6.15 -5.06 -10.76
CA TYR A 199 4.95 -4.27 -11.01
C TYR A 199 5.11 -3.26 -12.13
N THR A 200 6.31 -2.69 -12.30
CA THR A 200 6.57 -1.74 -13.39
C THR A 200 6.30 -2.37 -14.74
N LYS A 201 6.79 -3.59 -14.98
CA LYS A 201 6.52 -4.34 -16.21
C LYS A 201 5.03 -4.61 -16.42
N MET A 202 4.30 -4.96 -15.36
CA MET A 202 2.84 -5.15 -15.44
C MET A 202 2.14 -3.85 -15.88
N VAL A 203 2.55 -2.70 -15.35
CA VAL A 203 1.98 -1.39 -15.70
C VAL A 203 2.41 -0.98 -17.12
N GLU A 204 3.64 -1.28 -17.54
CA GLU A 204 4.09 -1.08 -18.93
C GLU A 204 3.19 -1.82 -19.91
N GLU A 205 2.84 -3.08 -19.63
CA GLU A 205 1.91 -3.85 -20.46
C GLU A 205 0.48 -3.24 -20.46
N MET A 206 0.01 -2.72 -19.32
CA MET A 206 -1.27 -1.99 -19.27
C MET A 206 -1.24 -0.73 -20.15
N LEU A 207 -0.13 -0.02 -20.19
CA LEU A 207 0.05 1.22 -20.94
C LEU A 207 0.56 0.99 -22.38
N SER A 208 0.72 -0.26 -22.81
CA SER A 208 1.20 -0.58 -24.16
C SER A 208 0.34 0.06 -25.25
N GLY A 209 0.98 0.80 -26.16
CA GLY A 209 0.32 1.53 -27.24
C GLY A 209 -0.36 2.84 -26.83
N ILE A 210 -0.20 3.29 -25.59
CA ILE A 210 -0.72 4.55 -25.06
C ILE A 210 0.43 5.55 -24.93
N GLU A 211 0.21 6.80 -25.34
CA GLU A 211 1.21 7.87 -25.17
C GLU A 211 1.38 8.19 -23.68
N VAL A 212 2.63 8.13 -23.21
CA VAL A 212 3.00 8.43 -21.81
C VAL A 212 4.09 9.49 -21.80
N ARG A 213 3.92 10.53 -20.97
CA ARG A 213 4.93 11.56 -20.75
C ARG A 213 5.24 11.64 -19.26
N LEU A 214 6.49 11.50 -18.92
CA LEU A 214 7.01 11.55 -17.57
C LEU A 214 7.70 12.90 -17.31
N ASN A 215 7.90 13.25 -16.01
CA ASN A 215 8.40 14.55 -15.59
C ASN A 215 7.49 15.70 -16.02
N GLU A 216 6.21 15.44 -16.20
CA GLU A 216 5.19 16.45 -16.53
C GLU A 216 4.20 16.59 -15.37
N ASP A 217 4.19 17.78 -14.76
CA ASP A 217 3.28 18.10 -13.65
C ASP A 217 2.08 18.91 -14.18
N TYR A 218 0.90 18.29 -14.13
CA TYR A 218 -0.36 18.89 -14.53
C TYR A 218 -0.63 20.22 -13.80
N LEU A 219 -0.30 20.29 -12.50
CA LEU A 219 -0.57 21.49 -11.70
C LEU A 219 0.34 22.67 -12.04
N SER A 220 1.44 22.45 -12.76
CA SER A 220 2.33 23.54 -13.20
C SER A 220 1.72 24.40 -14.30
N ASP A 221 0.84 23.84 -15.15
CA ASP A 221 0.13 24.56 -16.22
C ASP A 221 -1.18 23.84 -16.57
N LYS A 222 -2.14 23.86 -15.64
CA LYS A 222 -3.46 23.23 -15.81
C LYS A 222 -4.13 23.63 -17.11
N LYS A 223 -4.06 24.94 -17.47
CA LYS A 223 -4.73 25.44 -18.65
C LYS A 223 -4.19 24.81 -19.95
N MET A 224 -2.88 24.68 -20.06
CA MET A 224 -2.26 24.04 -21.23
C MET A 224 -2.77 22.60 -21.38
N TYR A 225 -2.87 21.87 -20.28
CA TYR A 225 -3.32 20.47 -20.30
C TYR A 225 -4.83 20.35 -20.53
N ASP A 226 -5.63 21.26 -19.97
CA ASP A 226 -7.08 21.28 -20.17
C ASP A 226 -7.44 21.58 -21.65
N ASP A 227 -6.61 22.36 -22.34
CA ASP A 227 -6.84 22.72 -23.77
C ASP A 227 -6.54 21.56 -24.73
N ILE A 228 -5.92 20.45 -24.30
CA ILE A 228 -5.52 19.34 -25.21
C ILE A 228 -6.37 18.08 -25.08
N ALA A 229 -7.26 17.98 -24.10
CA ALA A 229 -8.11 16.81 -23.87
C ALA A 229 -9.55 17.20 -23.56
N GLU A 230 -10.51 16.38 -23.99
CA GLU A 230 -11.93 16.60 -23.69
C GLU A 230 -12.25 16.39 -22.20
N LYS A 231 -11.56 15.43 -21.57
CA LYS A 231 -11.78 15.06 -20.17
C LYS A 231 -10.48 14.72 -19.46
N ILE A 232 -10.42 15.10 -18.18
CA ILE A 232 -9.26 14.87 -17.32
C ILE A 232 -9.60 13.79 -16.29
N ILE A 233 -8.71 12.81 -16.12
CA ILE A 233 -8.77 11.84 -15.04
C ILE A 233 -7.64 12.19 -14.07
N TYR A 234 -7.98 12.82 -12.95
CA TYR A 234 -7.01 13.30 -11.99
C TYR A 234 -6.84 12.35 -10.81
N THR A 235 -5.61 11.82 -10.63
CA THR A 235 -5.30 10.86 -9.55
C THR A 235 -4.36 11.42 -8.48
N GLY A 236 -3.99 12.70 -8.60
CA GLY A 236 -3.18 13.41 -7.61
C GLY A 236 -3.98 13.80 -6.35
N PRO A 237 -3.33 14.47 -5.37
CA PRO A 237 -4.01 14.96 -4.18
C PRO A 237 -5.12 15.96 -4.55
N ILE A 238 -6.33 15.70 -4.06
CA ILE A 238 -7.50 16.54 -4.40
C ILE A 238 -7.36 17.96 -3.87
N ASP A 239 -6.79 18.15 -2.69
CA ASP A 239 -6.53 19.47 -2.10
C ASP A 239 -5.53 20.29 -2.92
N ALA A 240 -4.51 19.65 -3.48
CA ALA A 240 -3.55 20.30 -4.38
C ALA A 240 -4.20 20.75 -5.71
N TYR A 241 -5.17 19.98 -6.23
CA TYR A 241 -5.93 20.39 -7.41
C TYR A 241 -6.64 21.73 -7.21
N PHE A 242 -7.16 21.98 -6.02
CA PHE A 242 -7.86 23.22 -5.64
C PHE A 242 -6.95 24.22 -4.91
N ASP A 243 -5.64 24.17 -5.13
CA ASP A 243 -4.65 25.08 -4.54
C ASP A 243 -4.77 25.22 -3.01
N TYR A 244 -5.17 24.12 -2.34
CA TYR A 244 -5.36 24.05 -0.90
C TYR A 244 -6.36 25.08 -0.33
N SER A 245 -7.33 25.50 -1.12
CA SER A 245 -8.29 26.58 -0.81
C SER A 245 -9.09 26.37 0.48
N GLU A 246 -9.33 25.11 0.88
CA GLU A 246 -10.00 24.75 2.13
C GLU A 246 -9.03 24.33 3.24
N GLY A 247 -7.71 24.27 2.93
CA GLY A 247 -6.65 23.80 3.81
C GLY A 247 -6.04 22.48 3.39
N TYR A 248 -4.96 22.06 4.08
CA TYR A 248 -4.24 20.84 3.76
C TYR A 248 -4.92 19.60 4.35
N LEU A 249 -5.14 18.61 3.51
CA LEU A 249 -5.45 17.25 3.95
C LEU A 249 -4.18 16.60 4.51
N GLU A 250 -4.31 15.86 5.60
CA GLU A 250 -3.17 15.23 6.26
C GLU A 250 -2.93 13.82 5.70
N TYR A 251 -1.67 13.49 5.55
CA TYR A 251 -1.23 12.19 5.08
C TYR A 251 -0.26 11.55 6.07
N ARG A 252 0.04 10.30 5.87
CA ARG A 252 1.17 9.61 6.49
C ARG A 252 2.21 9.37 5.43
N SER A 253 3.46 9.49 5.82
CA SER A 253 4.59 9.25 4.95
C SER A 253 5.48 8.15 5.51
N VAL A 254 6.26 7.56 4.63
CA VAL A 254 7.32 6.60 4.97
C VAL A 254 8.59 6.97 4.23
N ARG A 255 9.71 6.73 4.87
CA ARG A 255 11.04 6.93 4.29
C ARG A 255 11.75 5.59 4.19
N PHE A 256 12.46 5.37 3.09
CA PHE A 256 13.22 4.16 2.85
C PHE A 256 14.70 4.46 2.72
N GLU A 257 15.53 3.64 3.35
CA GLU A 257 16.97 3.59 3.12
C GLU A 257 17.29 2.27 2.43
N ASN A 258 17.76 2.36 1.20
CA ASN A 258 18.06 1.19 0.36
C ASN A 258 19.56 0.89 0.40
N GLU A 259 19.91 -0.39 0.50
CA GLU A 259 21.29 -0.85 0.55
C GLU A 259 21.45 -2.14 -0.27
N THR A 260 22.45 -2.14 -1.16
CA THR A 260 22.86 -3.35 -1.87
C THR A 260 23.97 -4.03 -1.08
N LEU A 261 23.81 -5.30 -0.76
CA LEU A 261 24.73 -6.10 0.02
C LEU A 261 25.39 -7.19 -0.84
N ASP A 262 26.70 -7.33 -0.72
CA ASP A 262 27.47 -8.38 -1.40
C ASP A 262 27.44 -9.70 -0.61
N ILE A 263 26.22 -10.14 -0.30
CA ILE A 263 25.91 -11.40 0.37
C ILE A 263 24.64 -12.00 -0.24
N PRO A 264 24.52 -13.33 -0.30
CA PRO A 264 23.37 -13.97 -0.96
C PRO A 264 22.07 -13.91 -0.14
N ASN A 265 22.14 -13.64 1.17
CA ASN A 265 20.99 -13.67 2.06
C ASN A 265 21.27 -12.82 3.31
N PHE A 266 20.38 -11.88 3.63
CA PHE A 266 20.50 -11.01 4.79
C PHE A 266 19.65 -11.50 5.98
N GLN A 267 18.36 -11.75 5.76
CA GLN A 267 17.41 -12.08 6.82
C GLN A 267 16.56 -13.34 6.53
N GLY A 268 16.66 -13.90 5.32
CA GLY A 268 15.96 -15.12 4.93
C GLY A 268 14.46 -15.02 4.79
N ASN A 269 13.93 -13.78 4.72
CA ASN A 269 12.51 -13.53 4.52
C ASN A 269 12.32 -12.16 3.83
N ALA A 270 11.26 -12.04 3.03
CA ALA A 270 10.96 -10.80 2.33
C ALA A 270 10.67 -9.62 3.28
N ALA A 271 10.04 -9.86 4.42
CA ALA A 271 9.69 -8.81 5.39
C ALA A 271 9.91 -9.25 6.83
N VAL A 272 10.71 -8.47 7.57
CA VAL A 272 10.88 -8.62 9.02
C VAL A 272 10.49 -7.29 9.68
N ASN A 273 9.48 -7.33 10.54
CA ASN A 273 9.00 -6.20 11.32
C ASN A 273 9.76 -6.14 12.64
N TYR A 274 10.31 -4.98 12.99
CA TYR A 274 10.97 -4.74 14.27
C TYR A 274 9.96 -4.13 15.23
N THR A 275 9.57 -4.90 16.25
CA THR A 275 8.45 -4.55 17.12
C THR A 275 8.85 -3.93 18.45
N ASP A 276 10.14 -3.86 18.75
CA ASP A 276 10.66 -3.07 19.87
C ASP A 276 10.69 -1.56 19.54
N SER A 277 10.79 -0.71 20.57
CA SER A 277 10.85 0.75 20.43
C SER A 277 12.27 1.31 20.25
N GLU A 278 13.31 0.49 20.45
CA GLU A 278 14.73 0.91 20.42
C GLU A 278 15.28 0.90 19.00
N THR A 279 14.82 -0.06 18.17
CA THR A 279 15.17 -0.14 16.75
C THR A 279 14.48 0.99 15.98
N PRO A 280 15.24 1.87 15.25
CA PRO A 280 14.66 3.07 14.66
C PRO A 280 13.75 2.81 13.44
N TRP A 281 13.95 1.72 12.71
CA TRP A 281 13.09 1.33 11.58
C TRP A 281 11.94 0.45 12.05
N THR A 282 10.86 0.47 11.29
CA THR A 282 9.68 -0.38 11.54
C THR A 282 9.83 -1.74 10.89
N ARG A 283 10.51 -1.81 9.76
CA ARG A 283 10.65 -3.02 8.94
C ARG A 283 11.96 -3.00 8.15
N ILE A 284 12.47 -4.21 7.88
CA ILE A 284 13.43 -4.43 6.80
C ILE A 284 12.76 -5.29 5.74
N ILE A 285 12.86 -4.85 4.49
CA ILE A 285 12.42 -5.59 3.31
C ILE A 285 13.67 -6.13 2.63
N GLU A 286 13.76 -7.42 2.38
CA GLU A 286 14.77 -8.06 1.55
C GLU A 286 14.12 -8.48 0.24
N HIS A 287 14.30 -7.66 -0.80
CA HIS A 287 13.47 -7.68 -2.01
C HIS A 287 13.58 -8.96 -2.83
N LYS A 288 14.74 -9.60 -2.86
CA LYS A 288 14.93 -10.84 -3.65
C LYS A 288 13.98 -11.98 -3.25
N TRP A 289 13.51 -12.00 -1.98
CA TRP A 289 12.63 -13.06 -1.50
C TRP A 289 11.20 -12.97 -2.01
N PHE A 290 10.80 -11.85 -2.62
CA PHE A 290 9.54 -11.78 -3.35
C PHE A 290 9.53 -12.69 -4.59
N GLU A 291 10.70 -12.98 -5.16
CA GLU A 291 10.91 -13.85 -6.32
C GLU A 291 11.82 -15.05 -5.98
N PHE A 292 11.80 -15.50 -4.73
CA PHE A 292 12.49 -16.68 -4.20
C PHE A 292 14.03 -16.65 -4.31
N GLY A 293 14.62 -15.45 -4.44
CA GLY A 293 16.06 -15.25 -4.48
C GLY A 293 16.76 -15.74 -5.75
N ARG A 294 16.02 -15.93 -6.84
CA ARG A 294 16.52 -16.50 -8.10
C ARG A 294 16.34 -15.53 -9.28
N ASP A 295 17.20 -15.69 -10.27
CA ASP A 295 17.04 -15.04 -11.57
C ASP A 295 16.03 -15.77 -12.46
N GLU A 296 15.84 -15.26 -13.68
CA GLU A 296 14.90 -15.84 -14.67
C GLU A 296 15.31 -17.25 -15.14
N ASP A 297 16.60 -17.57 -15.07
CA ASP A 297 17.15 -18.88 -15.41
C ASP A 297 17.12 -19.88 -14.22
N GLY A 298 16.68 -19.42 -13.05
CA GLY A 298 16.58 -20.22 -11.82
C GLY A 298 17.88 -20.32 -11.00
N ASN A 299 18.92 -19.53 -11.34
CA ASN A 299 20.16 -19.46 -10.57
C ASN A 299 19.98 -18.59 -9.33
N ASP A 300 20.64 -18.96 -8.23
CA ASP A 300 20.62 -18.17 -7.01
C ASP A 300 21.34 -16.81 -7.21
N LEU A 301 20.69 -15.72 -6.84
CA LEU A 301 21.28 -14.37 -6.92
C LEU A 301 22.38 -14.22 -5.85
N PRO A 302 23.63 -13.83 -6.24
CA PRO A 302 24.76 -13.77 -5.32
C PRO A 302 24.69 -12.59 -4.35
N LYS A 303 23.92 -11.55 -4.69
CA LYS A 303 23.72 -10.33 -3.89
C LYS A 303 22.29 -10.22 -3.41
N THR A 304 22.08 -9.31 -2.46
CA THR A 304 20.73 -8.93 -2.03
C THR A 304 20.58 -7.43 -1.92
N VAL A 305 19.34 -6.94 -2.02
CA VAL A 305 18.97 -5.54 -1.79
C VAL A 305 17.98 -5.50 -0.65
N ILE A 306 18.27 -4.65 0.34
CA ILE A 306 17.38 -4.40 1.47
C ILE A 306 16.89 -2.97 1.49
N SER A 307 15.69 -2.76 2.06
CA SER A 307 15.17 -1.44 2.40
C SER A 307 14.80 -1.40 3.87
N ARG A 308 15.37 -0.42 4.61
CA ARG A 308 14.90 -0.09 5.96
C ARG A 308 13.78 0.92 5.85
N GLU A 309 12.62 0.59 6.39
CA GLU A 309 11.40 1.42 6.39
C GLU A 309 11.30 2.20 7.69
N TYR A 310 11.14 3.51 7.58
CA TYR A 310 10.92 4.41 8.72
C TYR A 310 9.57 5.10 8.56
N SER A 311 8.78 5.15 9.62
CA SER A 311 7.63 6.04 9.67
C SER A 311 8.09 7.49 9.74
N SER A 312 7.44 8.38 9.01
CA SER A 312 7.70 9.81 9.07
C SER A 312 6.40 10.61 9.13
N GLU A 313 6.44 11.73 9.85
CA GLU A 313 5.36 12.70 9.78
C GLU A 313 5.35 13.34 8.39
N TRP A 314 4.18 13.40 7.77
CA TRP A 314 3.99 14.11 6.53
C TRP A 314 3.90 15.62 6.78
N LYS A 315 4.52 16.40 5.93
CA LYS A 315 4.42 17.87 5.89
C LYS A 315 4.02 18.30 4.48
N PRO A 316 3.40 19.48 4.31
CA PRO A 316 3.15 20.04 2.99
C PRO A 316 4.43 20.05 2.14
N GLY A 317 4.35 19.43 0.96
CA GLY A 317 5.50 19.24 0.05
C GLY A 317 6.13 17.84 0.10
N ASP A 318 5.86 17.05 1.15
CA ASP A 318 6.27 15.65 1.20
C ASP A 318 5.35 14.79 0.31
N GLU A 319 5.89 13.65 -0.13
CA GLU A 319 5.10 12.68 -0.90
C GLU A 319 4.00 12.05 -0.03
N PRO A 320 2.71 12.14 -0.42
CA PRO A 320 1.61 11.57 0.35
C PRO A 320 1.48 10.06 0.08
N TYR A 321 1.60 9.24 1.12
CA TYR A 321 1.41 7.79 0.99
C TYR A 321 0.01 7.32 1.37
N TYR A 322 -0.46 7.72 2.54
CA TYR A 322 -1.73 7.25 3.10
C TYR A 322 -2.55 8.40 3.68
N PRO A 323 -3.81 8.56 3.28
CA PRO A 323 -4.73 9.50 3.92
C PRO A 323 -4.89 9.23 5.42
N VAL A 324 -4.98 10.29 6.22
CA VAL A 324 -5.34 10.20 7.63
C VAL A 324 -6.86 10.18 7.74
N ASN A 325 -7.43 9.00 8.00
CA ASN A 325 -8.87 8.80 8.06
C ASN A 325 -9.42 9.11 9.46
N ASP A 326 -9.39 10.39 9.86
CA ASP A 326 -10.05 10.90 11.06
C ASP A 326 -11.23 11.81 10.72
N GLU A 327 -12.00 12.23 11.72
CA GLU A 327 -13.18 13.06 11.53
C GLU A 327 -12.84 14.45 10.95
N LYS A 328 -11.71 15.04 11.39
CA LYS A 328 -11.24 16.35 10.92
C LYS A 328 -10.98 16.33 9.42
N ASN A 329 -10.17 15.36 8.98
CA ASN A 329 -9.82 15.21 7.56
C ASN A 329 -11.01 14.74 6.72
N GLY A 330 -11.89 13.92 7.28
CA GLY A 330 -13.14 13.52 6.63
C GLY A 330 -14.03 14.73 6.28
N ARG A 331 -14.24 15.64 7.23
CA ARG A 331 -15.02 16.89 7.00
C ARG A 331 -14.33 17.82 6.00
N LEU A 332 -12.99 17.87 6.03
CA LEU A 332 -12.24 18.68 5.07
C LEU A 332 -12.34 18.10 3.65
N TYR A 333 -12.23 16.77 3.54
CA TYR A 333 -12.41 16.10 2.26
C TYR A 333 -13.82 16.30 1.67
N GLU A 334 -14.88 16.29 2.48
CA GLU A 334 -16.25 16.57 2.02
C GLU A 334 -16.36 17.92 1.31
N LYS A 335 -15.64 18.94 1.77
CA LYS A 335 -15.62 20.24 1.10
C LYS A 335 -14.96 20.16 -0.28
N TYR A 336 -13.79 19.47 -0.37
CA TYR A 336 -13.13 19.24 -1.66
C TYR A 336 -13.96 18.38 -2.60
N ALA A 337 -14.65 17.36 -2.09
CA ALA A 337 -15.55 16.54 -2.88
C ALA A 337 -16.72 17.35 -3.45
N ALA A 338 -17.24 18.34 -2.69
CA ALA A 338 -18.26 19.27 -3.19
C ALA A 338 -17.72 20.18 -4.30
N LEU A 339 -16.48 20.68 -4.17
CA LEU A 339 -15.82 21.44 -5.25
C LEU A 339 -15.61 20.57 -6.49
N ALA A 340 -15.10 19.34 -6.31
CA ALA A 340 -14.88 18.38 -7.39
C ALA A 340 -16.18 18.02 -8.14
N GLY A 341 -17.31 17.99 -7.47
CA GLY A 341 -18.64 17.78 -8.08
C GLY A 341 -19.08 18.87 -9.04
N ASN A 342 -18.45 20.05 -8.98
CA ASN A 342 -18.72 21.18 -9.90
C ASN A 342 -17.77 21.20 -11.11
N GLU A 343 -16.73 20.38 -11.13
CA GLU A 343 -15.81 20.24 -12.25
C GLU A 343 -16.46 19.39 -13.35
N GLY A 344 -16.90 20.04 -14.44
CA GLY A 344 -17.69 19.37 -15.49
C GLY A 344 -16.91 18.38 -16.35
N ASN A 345 -15.59 18.57 -16.46
CA ASN A 345 -14.72 17.80 -17.35
C ASN A 345 -13.59 17.05 -16.61
N VAL A 346 -13.61 17.01 -15.27
CA VAL A 346 -12.59 16.31 -14.46
C VAL A 346 -13.23 15.20 -13.63
N LEU A 347 -12.66 14.01 -13.71
CA LEU A 347 -12.98 12.89 -12.84
C LEU A 347 -11.82 12.68 -11.86
N PHE A 348 -12.12 12.75 -10.57
CA PHE A 348 -11.17 12.46 -9.52
C PHE A 348 -11.18 10.98 -9.19
N GLY A 349 -10.01 10.36 -9.10
CA GLY A 349 -9.92 8.93 -8.82
C GLY A 349 -8.62 8.52 -8.14
N GLY A 350 -8.62 7.28 -7.64
CA GLY A 350 -7.48 6.74 -6.92
C GLY A 350 -7.35 7.22 -5.48
N ARG A 351 -6.31 6.76 -4.82
CA ARG A 351 -6.10 6.96 -3.37
C ARG A 351 -6.08 8.44 -2.95
N LEU A 352 -5.42 9.29 -3.72
CA LEU A 352 -5.23 10.70 -3.40
C LEU A 352 -6.38 11.58 -3.93
N GLY A 353 -6.91 11.27 -5.10
CA GLY A 353 -8.04 11.99 -5.70
C GLY A 353 -9.36 11.75 -4.95
N GLU A 354 -9.54 10.56 -4.37
CA GLU A 354 -10.71 10.22 -3.55
C GLU A 354 -10.42 10.29 -2.04
N TYR A 355 -9.22 10.71 -1.63
CA TYR A 355 -8.75 10.77 -0.25
C TYR A 355 -9.13 9.51 0.56
N LYS A 356 -8.85 8.33 0.01
CA LYS A 356 -9.29 7.06 0.57
C LYS A 356 -8.15 6.05 0.57
N TYR A 357 -8.04 5.30 1.66
CA TYR A 357 -7.13 4.17 1.69
C TYR A 357 -7.65 3.05 0.79
N TYR A 358 -6.86 2.69 -0.20
CA TYR A 358 -7.13 1.58 -1.09
C TYR A 358 -5.93 0.62 -1.09
N ASP A 359 -6.17 -0.67 -0.91
CA ASP A 359 -5.24 -1.70 -1.33
C ASP A 359 -5.20 -1.79 -2.86
N MET A 360 -4.18 -2.44 -3.42
CA MET A 360 -3.99 -2.50 -4.89
C MET A 360 -5.21 -3.05 -5.64
N ASP A 361 -5.83 -4.10 -5.11
CA ASP A 361 -7.01 -4.69 -5.71
C ASP A 361 -8.22 -3.75 -5.69
N ALA A 362 -8.40 -3.02 -4.60
CA ALA A 362 -9.47 -2.03 -4.45
C ALA A 362 -9.28 -0.83 -5.40
N VAL A 363 -8.04 -0.36 -5.58
CA VAL A 363 -7.73 0.68 -6.58
C VAL A 363 -8.10 0.22 -7.99
N ILE A 364 -7.71 -1.00 -8.35
CA ILE A 364 -8.00 -1.57 -9.68
C ILE A 364 -9.52 -1.77 -9.85
N ALA A 365 -10.20 -2.32 -8.84
CA ALA A 365 -11.65 -2.48 -8.88
C ALA A 365 -12.36 -1.13 -9.07
N ARG A 366 -11.92 -0.09 -8.35
CA ARG A 366 -12.46 1.26 -8.46
C ARG A 366 -12.22 1.87 -9.84
N ALA A 367 -11.02 1.69 -10.40
CA ALA A 367 -10.69 2.17 -11.74
C ALA A 367 -11.55 1.49 -12.81
N LEU A 368 -11.79 0.16 -12.69
CA LEU A 368 -12.69 -0.58 -13.58
C LEU A 368 -14.14 -0.11 -13.46
N GLU A 369 -14.62 0.18 -12.24
CA GLU A 369 -15.95 0.71 -12.01
C GLU A 369 -16.12 2.10 -12.65
N VAL A 370 -15.18 3.02 -12.37
CA VAL A 370 -15.25 4.40 -12.89
C VAL A 370 -15.13 4.43 -14.39
N SER A 371 -14.20 3.69 -14.98
CA SER A 371 -14.04 3.60 -16.43
C SER A 371 -15.26 2.94 -17.09
N GLY A 372 -15.81 1.88 -16.47
CA GLY A 372 -17.03 1.24 -16.97
C GLY A 372 -18.21 2.18 -17.02
N ALA A 373 -18.45 2.96 -15.95
CA ALA A 373 -19.51 3.96 -15.89
C ALA A 373 -19.31 5.09 -16.91
N GLU A 374 -18.08 5.58 -17.02
CA GLU A 374 -17.72 6.67 -17.94
C GLU A 374 -17.81 6.28 -19.42
N LEU A 375 -17.42 5.06 -19.76
CA LEU A 375 -17.35 4.56 -21.14
C LEU A 375 -18.61 3.80 -21.57
N GLY A 376 -19.56 3.52 -20.65
CA GLY A 376 -20.76 2.76 -20.91
C GLY A 376 -20.52 1.26 -21.16
N LEU A 377 -19.53 0.67 -20.47
CA LEU A 377 -19.10 -0.73 -20.61
C LEU A 377 -19.83 -1.66 -19.63
#